data_e49bc019af547b40f25e28cfd64822ff
#
_entry.id   e49bc019af547b40f25e28cfd64822ff
#
_cell.length_a   1.000
_cell.length_b   1.000
_cell.length_c   1.000
_cell.angle_alpha   90.00
_cell.angle_beta   90.00
_cell.angle_gamma   90.00
#
_symmetry.space_group_name_H-M   'P 1'
#
loop_
_entity.id
_entity.type
_entity.pdbx_description
1 polymer ?
#
loop_
_entity_poly.entity_id
_entity_poly.type
_entity_poly.pdbx_seq_one_letter_code
_entity_poly.pdbx_strand_id
1 'polypeptide(L)'
;MKRLLTALAATSLFAFAGSAMAQEYNTVPAGDAQYKQCLVRVNKLYEGGDEKSPIAGQNKAQAYCTCLWNETPDDFKGNLSKFADSDKGKKLDRVCTKYSKWE
;
A
#
# COMPACT_ATOMS: atom_id res chain seq x y z
N MET A 1 -4.43 3.35 -42.39
CA MET A 1 -4.59 3.27 -41.78
C MET A 1 -4.86 3.47 -40.91
N LYS A 2 -4.81 3.35 -41.03
CA LYS A 2 -4.94 3.60 -40.25
C LYS A 2 -4.97 3.30 -39.33
N ARG A 3 -4.87 2.88 -39.12
CA ARG A 3 -4.86 2.43 -38.18
C ARG A 3 -3.99 2.31 -37.36
N LEU A 4 -3.46 2.08 -37.43
CA LEU A 4 -2.32 1.82 -36.99
C LEU A 4 -1.95 2.65 -35.89
N LEU A 5 -2.13 3.69 -35.93
CA LEU A 5 -1.89 4.54 -34.99
C LEU A 5 -2.44 4.22 -33.74
N THR A 6 -3.49 3.57 -33.75
CA THR A 6 -4.14 3.21 -32.58
C THR A 6 -3.31 2.35 -31.74
N ALA A 7 -2.52 1.58 -32.34
CA ALA A 7 -1.73 0.64 -31.61
C ALA A 7 -0.78 1.33 -30.69
N LEU A 8 -0.36 2.48 -31.04
CA LEU A 8 0.55 3.14 -30.27
C LEU A 8 0.05 3.52 -28.96
N ALA A 9 -1.11 3.94 -28.91
CA ALA A 9 -1.69 4.34 -27.68
C ALA A 9 -1.71 3.23 -26.71
N ALA A 10 -1.98 2.07 -27.19
CA ALA A 10 -2.07 0.92 -26.34
C ALA A 10 -0.77 0.61 -25.66
N THR A 11 0.30 0.68 -26.38
CA THR A 11 1.54 0.31 -25.80
C THR A 11 1.94 1.18 -24.65
N SER A 12 1.70 2.43 -24.73
CA SER A 12 2.09 3.27 -23.69
C SER A 12 1.41 2.97 -22.41
N LEU A 13 0.24 2.49 -22.45
CA LEU A 13 -0.50 2.24 -21.26
C LEU A 13 0.09 1.20 -20.37
N PHE A 14 0.73 0.23 -20.91
CA PHE A 14 1.26 -0.83 -20.11
C PHE A 14 2.34 -0.40 -19.17
N ALA A 15 3.12 0.54 -19.56
CA ALA A 15 4.20 0.99 -18.73
C ALA A 15 3.70 1.66 -17.47
N PHE A 16 2.51 2.19 -17.51
CA PHE A 16 2.00 2.91 -16.40
C PHE A 16 1.23 2.10 -15.39
N ALA A 17 1.03 0.85 -15.69
CA ALA A 17 0.27 0.02 -14.79
C ALA A 17 0.88 -0.01 -13.39
N GLY A 18 2.16 -0.11 -13.30
CA GLY A 18 2.81 -0.15 -12.01
C GLY A 18 2.67 1.14 -11.24
N SER A 19 2.75 2.24 -11.93
CA SER A 19 2.59 3.51 -11.29
C SER A 19 1.19 3.72 -10.79
N ALA A 20 0.22 3.27 -11.54
CA ALA A 20 -1.16 3.39 -11.13
C ALA A 20 -1.42 2.61 -9.86
N MET A 21 -0.84 1.43 -9.72
CA MET A 21 -1.01 0.65 -8.53
C MET A 21 -0.37 1.33 -7.33
N ALA A 22 0.80 1.91 -7.50
CA ALA A 22 1.45 2.61 -6.43
C ALA A 22 0.60 3.80 -5.98
N GLN A 23 -0.05 4.46 -6.91
CA GLN A 23 -0.90 5.59 -6.57
C GLN A 23 -2.12 5.15 -5.79
N GLU A 24 -2.66 3.99 -6.12
CA GLU A 24 -3.81 3.47 -5.41
C GLU A 24 -3.49 3.23 -3.95
N TYR A 25 -2.32 2.71 -3.68
CA TYR A 25 -1.92 2.46 -2.31
C TYR A 25 -1.64 3.75 -1.54
N ASN A 26 -1.52 4.86 -2.22
CA ASN A 26 -1.30 6.14 -1.57
C ASN A 26 -2.59 6.88 -1.24
N THR A 27 -3.74 6.26 -1.48
CA THR A 27 -5.01 6.94 -1.26
C THR A 27 -5.64 6.50 0.03
N VAL A 28 -5.28 7.12 1.12
CA VAL A 28 -5.97 6.90 2.39
C VAL A 28 -6.61 8.23 2.77
N PRO A 29 -7.89 8.22 3.13
CA PRO A 29 -8.56 9.47 3.49
C PRO A 29 -7.86 10.16 4.65
N ALA A 30 -7.77 11.47 4.61
CA ALA A 30 -7.14 12.22 5.66
C ALA A 30 -7.89 11.98 6.97
N GLY A 31 -7.15 11.70 8.03
CA GLY A 31 -7.75 11.50 9.34
C GLY A 31 -8.37 10.14 9.56
N ASP A 32 -8.15 9.20 8.66
CA ASP A 32 -8.72 7.87 8.82
C ASP A 32 -8.24 7.20 10.10
N ALA A 33 -9.18 6.74 10.93
CA ALA A 33 -8.87 6.16 12.23
C ALA A 33 -8.11 4.85 12.15
N GLN A 34 -8.49 3.99 11.22
CA GLN A 34 -7.80 2.70 11.07
C GLN A 34 -6.36 2.88 10.66
N TYR A 35 -6.12 3.82 9.77
CA TYR A 35 -4.77 4.11 9.31
C TYR A 35 -3.92 4.63 10.47
N LYS A 36 -4.47 5.54 11.26
CA LYS A 36 -3.75 6.10 12.42
C LYS A 36 -3.44 5.03 13.45
N GLN A 37 -4.38 4.15 13.71
CA GLN A 37 -4.17 3.07 14.65
C GLN A 37 -3.10 2.11 14.15
N CYS A 38 -3.07 1.88 12.84
CA CYS A 38 -2.04 1.04 12.25
C CYS A 38 -0.66 1.65 12.48
N LEU A 39 -0.52 2.95 12.21
CA LEU A 39 0.76 3.62 12.42
C LEU A 39 1.24 3.51 13.85
N VAL A 40 0.35 3.74 14.80
CA VAL A 40 0.72 3.67 16.20
C VAL A 40 1.21 2.27 16.56
N ARG A 41 0.48 1.26 16.14
CA ARG A 41 0.83 -0.11 16.51
C ARG A 41 2.14 -0.56 15.86
N VAL A 42 2.30 -0.32 14.57
CA VAL A 42 3.51 -0.80 13.89
C VAL A 42 4.76 -0.06 14.36
N ASN A 43 4.64 1.22 14.65
CA ASN A 43 5.78 1.97 15.16
C ASN A 43 6.15 1.56 16.58
N LYS A 44 5.20 1.01 17.31
CA LYS A 44 5.46 0.52 18.65
C LYS A 44 6.10 -0.86 18.64
N LEU A 45 5.66 -1.71 17.74
CA LEU A 45 6.11 -3.10 17.70
C LEU A 45 7.36 -3.35 16.86
N TYR A 46 7.59 -2.52 15.86
CA TYR A 46 8.68 -2.73 14.91
C TYR A 46 9.56 -1.50 14.80
N GLU A 47 10.82 -1.71 14.48
CA GLU A 47 11.76 -0.61 14.33
C GLU A 47 11.92 -0.21 12.88
N GLY A 48 12.38 1.00 12.67
CA GLY A 48 12.69 1.47 11.32
C GLY A 48 11.52 2.02 10.54
N GLY A 49 10.37 2.20 11.19
CA GLY A 49 9.19 2.71 10.49
C GLY A 49 9.37 4.12 9.96
N ASP A 50 10.27 4.89 10.57
CA ASP A 50 10.51 6.26 10.14
C ASP A 50 11.52 6.37 9.00
N GLU A 51 12.10 5.24 8.58
CA GLU A 51 13.02 5.25 7.45
C GLU A 51 12.26 5.43 6.15
N LYS A 52 12.96 5.94 5.14
CA LYS A 52 12.35 6.16 3.84
C LYS A 52 11.91 4.86 3.19
N SER A 53 10.71 4.88 2.65
CA SER A 53 10.22 3.75 1.85
C SER A 53 10.46 4.06 0.37
N PRO A 54 10.23 3.10 -0.52
CA PRO A 54 10.30 3.35 -1.96
C PRO A 54 9.19 4.29 -2.45
N ILE A 55 8.21 4.57 -1.59
CA ILE A 55 7.08 5.40 -1.98
C ILE A 55 7.37 6.85 -1.63
N ALA A 56 7.34 7.69 -2.63
CA ALA A 56 7.66 9.11 -2.44
C ALA A 56 6.73 9.73 -1.40
N GLY A 57 7.33 10.45 -0.47
CA GLY A 57 6.55 11.15 0.55
C GLY A 57 6.09 10.31 1.71
N GLN A 58 6.49 9.03 1.76
CA GLN A 58 6.07 8.15 2.86
C GLN A 58 7.26 7.42 3.45
N ASN A 59 7.24 7.24 4.77
CA ASN A 59 8.22 6.39 5.43
C ASN A 59 7.69 4.94 5.39
N LYS A 60 8.48 4.00 5.91
CA LYS A 60 8.12 2.59 5.84
C LYS A 60 6.82 2.28 6.56
N ALA A 61 6.61 2.84 7.74
CA ALA A 61 5.38 2.63 8.47
C ALA A 61 4.17 3.16 7.70
N GLN A 62 4.30 4.34 7.11
CA GLN A 62 3.23 4.94 6.33
C GLN A 62 2.92 4.11 5.10
N ALA A 63 3.94 3.69 4.36
CA ALA A 63 3.73 2.89 3.17
C ALA A 63 3.09 1.55 3.52
N TYR A 64 3.54 0.92 4.60
CA TYR A 64 3.00 -0.35 5.03
C TYR A 64 1.52 -0.21 5.41
N CYS A 65 1.19 0.79 6.23
CA CYS A 65 -0.19 0.97 6.67
C CYS A 65 -1.11 1.44 5.54
N THR A 66 -0.60 2.23 4.60
CA THR A 66 -1.37 2.62 3.43
C THR A 66 -1.72 1.37 2.59
N CYS A 67 -0.74 0.51 2.41
CA CYS A 67 -0.96 -0.74 1.69
C CYS A 67 -2.00 -1.60 2.41
N LEU A 68 -1.88 -1.76 3.72
CA LEU A 68 -2.84 -2.56 4.48
C LEU A 68 -4.25 -1.96 4.38
N TRP A 69 -4.37 -0.65 4.45
CA TRP A 69 -5.66 -0.01 4.35
C TRP A 69 -6.33 -0.32 3.01
N ASN A 70 -5.54 -0.30 1.94
CA ASN A 70 -6.08 -0.56 0.60
C ASN A 70 -6.36 -2.04 0.34
N GLU A 71 -5.58 -2.93 0.95
CA GLU A 71 -5.72 -4.36 0.68
C GLU A 71 -6.69 -5.07 1.62
N THR A 72 -6.97 -4.49 2.77
CA THR A 72 -7.90 -5.12 3.73
C THR A 72 -9.34 -4.89 3.27
N PRO A 73 -10.21 -5.89 3.41
CA PRO A 73 -11.60 -5.73 2.98
C PRO A 73 -12.28 -4.54 3.64
N ASP A 74 -13.14 -3.86 2.89
CA ASP A 74 -13.80 -2.66 3.35
C ASP A 74 -14.67 -2.86 4.58
N ASP A 75 -15.21 -4.05 4.75
CA ASP A 75 -16.07 -4.35 5.88
C ASP A 75 -15.31 -4.71 7.14
N PHE A 76 -13.99 -4.76 7.08
CA PHE A 76 -13.20 -5.06 8.26
C PHE A 76 -13.20 -3.88 9.22
N LYS A 77 -13.53 -4.16 10.48
CA LYS A 77 -13.52 -3.15 11.52
C LYS A 77 -12.51 -3.57 12.57
N GLY A 78 -11.46 -2.91 12.73
CA GLY A 78 -10.45 -3.25 13.72
C GLY A 78 -9.10 -2.73 13.32
N ASN A 79 -8.08 -3.15 14.03
CA ASN A 79 -6.73 -2.68 13.76
C ASN A 79 -6.14 -3.41 12.57
N LEU A 80 -5.73 -2.66 11.55
CA LEU A 80 -5.21 -3.24 10.31
C LEU A 80 -3.98 -4.10 10.55
N SER A 81 -3.07 -3.67 11.41
CA SER A 81 -1.86 -4.44 11.62
C SER A 81 -2.13 -5.71 12.43
N LYS A 82 -3.15 -5.73 13.26
CA LYS A 82 -3.54 -6.96 13.95
C LYS A 82 -4.11 -7.96 12.95
N PHE A 83 -4.87 -7.46 11.99
CA PHE A 83 -5.40 -8.31 10.94
C PHE A 83 -4.27 -8.92 10.12
N ALA A 84 -3.25 -8.10 9.81
CA ALA A 84 -2.10 -8.59 9.05
C ALA A 84 -1.33 -9.68 9.80
N ASP A 85 -1.35 -9.61 11.13
CA ASP A 85 -0.67 -10.63 11.95
C ASP A 85 -1.47 -11.91 12.06
N SER A 86 -2.74 -11.89 11.71
CA SER A 86 -3.59 -13.07 11.80
C SER A 86 -3.37 -13.99 10.62
N ASP A 87 -3.86 -15.22 10.71
CA ASP A 87 -3.73 -16.17 9.61
C ASP A 87 -4.41 -15.67 8.35
N LYS A 88 -5.53 -14.97 8.48
CA LYS A 88 -6.26 -14.46 7.34
C LYS A 88 -5.54 -13.31 6.67
N GLY A 89 -4.77 -12.56 7.44
CA GLY A 89 -4.08 -11.38 6.91
C GLY A 89 -2.64 -11.60 6.52
N LYS A 90 -2.09 -12.79 6.74
CA LYS A 90 -0.68 -13.05 6.44
C LYS A 90 -0.26 -12.73 5.02
N LYS A 91 -1.14 -12.98 4.08
CA LYS A 91 -0.86 -12.71 2.70
C LYS A 91 -0.69 -11.21 2.48
N LEU A 92 -1.57 -10.43 3.11
CA LEU A 92 -1.51 -8.98 2.99
C LEU A 92 -0.26 -8.44 3.68
N ASP A 93 0.10 -9.03 4.80
CA ASP A 93 1.30 -8.65 5.50
C ASP A 93 2.53 -8.79 4.59
N ARG A 94 2.63 -9.91 3.89
CA ARG A 94 3.76 -10.13 2.99
C ARG A 94 3.78 -9.13 1.84
N VAL A 95 2.62 -8.88 1.25
CA VAL A 95 2.52 -7.94 0.15
C VAL A 95 2.93 -6.54 0.60
N CYS A 96 2.43 -6.12 1.76
CA CYS A 96 2.68 -4.78 2.23
C CYS A 96 4.08 -4.59 2.80
N THR A 97 4.67 -5.65 3.33
CA THR A 97 6.06 -5.62 3.76
C THR A 97 6.97 -5.40 2.54
N LYS A 98 6.68 -6.08 1.44
CA LYS A 98 7.46 -5.88 0.22
C LYS A 98 7.25 -4.50 -0.37
N TYR A 99 6.01 -4.05 -0.36
CA TYR A 99 5.67 -2.74 -0.91
C TYR A 99 6.43 -1.62 -0.19
N SER A 100 6.53 -1.71 1.11
CA SER A 100 7.20 -0.70 1.92
C SER A 100 8.69 -0.96 2.08
N LYS A 101 9.15 -2.12 1.67
CA LYS A 101 10.52 -2.58 1.88
C LYS A 101 10.92 -2.59 3.35
N TRP A 102 9.98 -2.90 4.19
CA TRP A 102 10.18 -2.93 5.63
C TRP A 102 10.40 -4.35 6.10
N GLU A 103 11.53 -4.88 5.75
CA GLU A 103 11.86 -6.26 6.12
C GLU A 103 13.01 -6.32 7.08
#